data_f0ba76434a22679615d2a5727b728983
#
_entry.id   f0ba76434a22679615d2a5727b728983
#
_cell.length_a   1.000
_cell.length_b   1.000
_cell.length_c   1.000
_cell.angle_alpha   90.00
_cell.angle_beta   90.00
_cell.angle_gamma   90.00
#
_symmetry.space_group_name_H-M   'P 1'
#
loop_
_entity.id
_entity.type
_entity.pdbx_description
1 polymer ?
#
loop_
_entity_poly.entity_id
_entity_poly.type
_entity_poly.pdbx_seq_one_letter_code
_entity_poly.pdbx_strand_id
1 'polypeptide(L)'
;KRVFTVAALLPMTLHLAASFSRDAPLLGLCFVFTALLMDAAFGPNQKKALSPARLTALLFCGVLLAPGKLVYLPLAALLLLVPAARLGHHARAKKCAYLAACLALALLLNTGLLTDTLRSGQTAVQTTAAEDADRTVKSRPAEPDEAYEAEICGESTLENYVKRLYYYVDDNRSPAAREVAFWVQAMQEGDVSPAVLGQSFLFSPDRANGYTDGQAFYTMASYALLGTDVTDGNADAYLPYFAEGGAVQAYKQLFNLTSCVESFAALGVNVGTMDDRIPLDRTVLAQEVEAARATRSTQSTADEADKATYTPGYILRHPVDTVLLFVRSAVENGDHYIRTLVGGSLSYYTVDLAWGWVAVLYLLLAYAALPVQGAVMKPAGKARGWCCAAAVLCCLLAVAGCLLWTPTHYDTLYGLQGRYFLPVLPLLLLTCLPRRLAAVPDEDTAQTRLVAALALVQAGMVVNIMLAIIAR
;
A
#
# COMPACT_ATOMS: atom_id res chain seq x y z
N LYS A 1 27.48 27.05 -2.91
CA LYS A 1 28.09 25.77 -2.47
C LYS A 1 27.55 25.37 -1.09
N ARG A 2 27.70 26.19 -0.03
CA ARG A 2 27.38 25.89 1.37
C ARG A 2 25.98 25.28 1.57
N VAL A 3 24.95 25.86 0.95
CA VAL A 3 23.55 25.38 1.08
C VAL A 3 23.43 23.92 0.63
N PHE A 4 24.02 23.57 -0.52
CA PHE A 4 24.00 22.20 -1.02
C PHE A 4 24.86 21.26 -0.17
N THR A 5 26.01 21.74 0.32
CA THR A 5 26.87 20.96 1.20
C THR A 5 26.15 20.60 2.50
N VAL A 6 25.55 21.59 3.17
CA VAL A 6 24.82 21.31 4.43
C VAL A 6 23.63 20.41 4.18
N ALA A 7 22.82 20.67 3.14
CA ALA A 7 21.66 19.84 2.84
C ALA A 7 22.03 18.38 2.52
N ALA A 8 23.14 18.17 1.79
CA ALA A 8 23.64 16.84 1.47
C ALA A 8 24.21 16.09 2.69
N LEU A 9 24.78 16.84 3.63
CA LEU A 9 25.40 16.28 4.84
C LEU A 9 24.48 16.32 6.07
N LEU A 10 23.21 16.68 5.94
CA LEU A 10 22.25 16.52 7.05
C LEU A 10 22.15 15.05 7.45
N PRO A 11 22.01 14.73 8.74
CA PRO A 11 21.85 13.36 9.22
C PRO A 11 20.68 12.64 8.53
N MET A 12 19.55 13.30 8.27
CA MET A 12 18.43 12.70 7.52
C MET A 12 18.82 12.38 6.08
N THR A 13 19.56 13.24 5.39
CA THR A 13 20.03 13.00 4.02
C THR A 13 20.98 11.80 3.97
N LEU A 14 21.91 11.72 4.92
CA LEU A 14 22.85 10.59 5.02
C LEU A 14 22.13 9.29 5.40
N HIS A 15 21.16 9.35 6.30
CA HIS A 15 20.33 8.20 6.66
C HIS A 15 19.56 7.67 5.45
N LEU A 16 18.94 8.54 4.67
CA LEU A 16 18.24 8.15 3.43
C LEU A 16 19.22 7.57 2.39
N ALA A 17 20.41 8.15 2.24
CA ALA A 17 21.43 7.66 1.32
C ALA A 17 22.00 6.29 1.72
N ALA A 18 22.08 6.00 3.02
CA ALA A 18 22.53 4.71 3.56
C ALA A 18 21.44 3.64 3.58
N SER A 19 20.17 4.02 3.43
CA SER A 19 19.03 3.11 3.37
C SER A 19 18.64 2.79 1.92
N PHE A 20 17.97 1.65 1.70
CA PHE A 20 17.38 1.30 0.39
C PHE A 20 16.11 2.12 0.09
N SER A 21 16.07 3.38 0.53
CA SER A 21 14.93 4.26 0.32
C SER A 21 14.88 4.77 -1.12
N ARG A 22 13.71 4.69 -1.74
CA ARG A 22 13.44 5.31 -3.05
C ARG A 22 13.57 6.84 -3.02
N ASP A 23 13.58 7.45 -1.84
CA ASP A 23 13.74 8.90 -1.67
C ASP A 23 15.20 9.35 -1.87
N ALA A 24 16.20 8.48 -1.65
CA ALA A 24 17.61 8.84 -1.79
C ALA A 24 18.01 9.30 -3.22
N PRO A 25 17.76 8.50 -4.28
CA PRO A 25 18.07 8.94 -5.65
C PRO A 25 17.27 10.16 -6.07
N LEU A 26 16.00 10.27 -5.64
CA LEU A 26 15.17 11.45 -5.94
C LEU A 26 15.72 12.71 -5.29
N LEU A 27 16.18 12.63 -4.03
CA LEU A 27 16.78 13.73 -3.30
C LEU A 27 18.06 14.22 -4.00
N GLY A 28 18.95 13.30 -4.36
CA GLY A 28 20.15 13.60 -5.14
C GLY A 28 19.82 14.27 -6.49
N LEU A 29 18.83 13.77 -7.20
CA LEU A 29 18.37 14.32 -8.47
C LEU A 29 17.83 15.76 -8.31
N CYS A 30 17.01 16.01 -7.26
CA CYS A 30 16.51 17.35 -6.94
C CYS A 30 17.66 18.33 -6.65
N PHE A 31 18.66 17.90 -5.89
CA PHE A 31 19.82 18.74 -5.58
C PHE A 31 20.64 19.07 -6.81
N VAL A 32 20.97 18.08 -7.63
CA VAL A 32 21.73 18.27 -8.88
C VAL A 32 20.95 19.16 -9.85
N PHE A 33 19.67 18.88 -10.06
CA PHE A 33 18.82 19.70 -10.92
C PHE A 33 18.77 21.16 -10.45
N THR A 34 18.50 21.38 -9.15
CA THR A 34 18.44 22.73 -8.57
C THR A 34 19.77 23.46 -8.71
N ALA A 35 20.91 22.79 -8.50
CA ALA A 35 22.22 23.39 -8.67
C ALA A 35 22.50 23.81 -10.13
N LEU A 36 22.21 22.91 -11.08
CA LEU A 36 22.35 23.16 -12.51
C LEU A 36 21.41 24.27 -12.98
N LEU A 37 20.17 24.28 -12.49
CA LEU A 37 19.17 25.29 -12.77
C LEU A 37 19.63 26.67 -12.27
N MET A 38 20.15 26.75 -11.04
CA MET A 38 20.65 28.02 -10.48
C MET A 38 21.83 28.57 -11.27
N ASP A 39 22.79 27.72 -11.69
CA ASP A 39 23.89 28.13 -12.57
C ASP A 39 23.39 28.59 -13.95
N ALA A 40 22.46 27.85 -14.54
CA ALA A 40 21.89 28.18 -15.85
C ALA A 40 21.06 29.46 -15.84
N ALA A 41 20.26 29.68 -14.79
CA ALA A 41 19.34 30.80 -14.70
C ALA A 41 19.99 32.08 -14.15
N PHE A 42 20.95 31.97 -13.22
CA PHE A 42 21.49 33.12 -12.47
C PHE A 42 23.04 33.17 -12.41
N GLY A 43 23.72 32.18 -13.00
CA GLY A 43 25.18 32.15 -13.04
C GLY A 43 25.80 33.25 -13.88
N PRO A 44 27.12 33.43 -13.82
CA PRO A 44 27.85 34.37 -14.70
C PRO A 44 27.67 33.94 -16.15
N ASN A 45 27.93 34.90 -17.07
CA ASN A 45 27.88 34.64 -18.52
C ASN A 45 26.49 34.31 -19.10
N GLN A 46 25.45 35.01 -18.67
CA GLN A 46 24.05 34.80 -19.12
C GLN A 46 23.87 34.90 -20.65
N LYS A 47 24.78 35.56 -21.37
CA LYS A 47 24.76 35.71 -22.82
C LYS A 47 25.37 34.53 -23.58
N LYS A 48 26.12 33.63 -22.90
CA LYS A 48 26.81 32.49 -23.52
C LYS A 48 25.99 31.22 -23.37
N ALA A 49 25.83 30.46 -24.44
CA ALA A 49 25.15 29.14 -24.37
C ALA A 49 25.86 28.19 -23.41
N LEU A 50 25.06 27.34 -22.76
CA LEU A 50 25.57 26.25 -21.95
C LEU A 50 26.35 25.26 -22.82
N SER A 51 27.37 24.62 -22.25
CA SER A 51 28.00 23.50 -22.94
C SER A 51 26.98 22.39 -23.19
N PRO A 52 27.12 21.60 -24.26
CA PRO A 52 26.18 20.51 -24.56
C PRO A 52 25.97 19.55 -23.36
N ALA A 53 27.06 19.17 -22.68
CA ALA A 53 27.00 18.29 -21.53
C ALA A 53 26.17 18.87 -20.36
N ARG A 54 26.35 20.18 -20.04
CA ARG A 54 25.55 20.83 -18.98
C ARG A 54 24.09 20.98 -19.37
N LEU A 55 23.81 21.29 -20.63
CA LEU A 55 22.45 21.40 -21.14
C LEU A 55 21.74 20.03 -21.09
N THR A 56 22.41 18.98 -21.57
CA THR A 56 21.87 17.61 -21.50
C THR A 56 21.64 17.18 -20.06
N ALA A 57 22.60 17.40 -19.16
CA ALA A 57 22.43 17.07 -17.74
C ALA A 57 21.24 17.81 -17.11
N LEU A 58 21.09 19.12 -17.38
CA LEU A 58 19.96 19.90 -16.87
C LEU A 58 18.61 19.40 -17.37
N LEU A 59 18.49 19.14 -18.68
CA LEU A 59 17.24 18.64 -19.29
C LEU A 59 16.94 17.21 -18.81
N PHE A 60 17.92 16.35 -18.78
CA PHE A 60 17.79 14.95 -18.36
C PHE A 60 17.37 14.85 -16.88
N CYS A 61 18.07 15.54 -15.97
CA CYS A 61 17.69 15.56 -14.56
C CYS A 61 16.28 16.09 -14.36
N GLY A 62 15.89 17.15 -15.07
CA GLY A 62 14.56 17.71 -14.96
C GLY A 62 13.45 16.78 -15.48
N VAL A 63 13.69 16.06 -16.59
CA VAL A 63 12.73 15.06 -17.09
C VAL A 63 12.59 13.88 -16.13
N LEU A 64 13.69 13.43 -15.52
CA LEU A 64 13.65 12.34 -14.54
C LEU A 64 12.98 12.71 -13.22
N LEU A 65 12.84 14.01 -12.88
CA LEU A 65 12.06 14.43 -11.71
C LEU A 65 10.57 14.15 -11.86
N ALA A 66 10.04 14.24 -13.08
CA ALA A 66 8.61 14.11 -13.35
C ALA A 66 8.02 12.74 -12.93
N PRO A 67 8.65 11.60 -13.26
CA PRO A 67 8.14 10.28 -12.84
C PRO A 67 8.42 9.93 -11.38
N GLY A 68 9.41 10.56 -10.75
CA GLY A 68 9.86 10.19 -9.42
C GLY A 68 8.81 10.44 -8.33
N LYS A 69 8.30 11.65 -8.27
CA LYS A 69 7.14 12.05 -7.45
C LYS A 69 6.52 13.31 -8.07
N LEU A 70 5.24 13.27 -8.38
CA LEU A 70 4.49 14.40 -8.98
C LEU A 70 4.59 15.70 -8.16
N VAL A 71 4.78 15.60 -6.86
CA VAL A 71 4.89 16.74 -5.94
C VAL A 71 6.09 17.65 -6.25
N TYR A 72 7.14 17.16 -6.94
CA TYR A 72 8.31 17.97 -7.32
C TYR A 72 8.28 18.45 -8.78
N LEU A 73 7.19 18.21 -9.51
CA LEU A 73 7.02 18.72 -10.88
C LEU A 73 7.16 20.25 -10.99
N PRO A 74 6.72 21.08 -10.01
CA PRO A 74 6.95 22.52 -10.06
C PRO A 74 8.43 22.93 -10.10
N LEU A 75 9.36 22.12 -9.56
CA LEU A 75 10.80 22.35 -9.72
C LEU A 75 11.22 22.26 -11.20
N ALA A 76 10.73 21.21 -11.90
CA ALA A 76 11.01 21.03 -13.31
C ALA A 76 10.55 22.24 -14.16
N ALA A 77 9.41 22.84 -13.82
CA ALA A 77 8.88 24.02 -14.50
C ALA A 77 9.79 25.26 -14.38
N LEU A 78 10.66 25.33 -13.38
CA LEU A 78 11.62 26.43 -13.22
C LEU A 78 12.65 26.51 -14.35
N LEU A 79 12.78 25.50 -15.22
CA LEU A 79 13.56 25.60 -16.46
C LEU A 79 13.10 26.79 -17.32
N LEU A 80 11.85 27.24 -17.20
CA LEU A 80 11.34 28.43 -17.90
C LEU A 80 12.10 29.71 -17.55
N LEU A 81 12.72 29.77 -16.35
CA LEU A 81 13.54 30.93 -15.92
C LEU A 81 14.89 30.99 -16.61
N VAL A 82 15.36 29.91 -17.22
CA VAL A 82 16.64 29.91 -17.93
C VAL A 82 16.56 30.81 -19.18
N PRO A 83 17.47 31.81 -19.33
CA PRO A 83 17.47 32.69 -20.48
C PRO A 83 17.61 31.94 -21.82
N ALA A 84 16.95 32.42 -22.87
CA ALA A 84 17.00 31.78 -24.17
C ALA A 84 18.45 31.70 -24.74
N ALA A 85 19.28 32.69 -24.46
CA ALA A 85 20.68 32.71 -24.88
C ALA A 85 21.48 31.51 -24.28
N ARG A 86 21.14 31.06 -23.07
CA ARG A 86 21.78 29.90 -22.41
C ARG A 86 21.39 28.57 -23.05
N LEU A 87 20.18 28.48 -23.63
CA LEU A 87 19.67 27.26 -24.29
C LEU A 87 20.10 27.17 -25.77
N GLY A 88 20.65 28.27 -26.33
CA GLY A 88 21.10 28.32 -27.71
C GLY A 88 19.95 28.32 -28.72
N HIS A 89 20.21 27.83 -29.94
CA HIS A 89 19.22 27.80 -31.01
C HIS A 89 17.96 27.01 -30.60
N HIS A 90 16.80 27.51 -31.06
CA HIS A 90 15.49 26.89 -30.78
C HIS A 90 15.12 26.81 -29.29
N ALA A 91 15.53 27.77 -28.46
CA ALA A 91 15.31 27.80 -27.02
C ALA A 91 13.83 27.61 -26.64
N ARG A 92 12.88 28.23 -27.37
CA ARG A 92 11.44 28.06 -27.11
C ARG A 92 10.98 26.61 -27.36
N ALA A 93 11.39 26.04 -28.51
CA ALA A 93 11.05 24.64 -28.84
C ALA A 93 11.62 23.68 -27.81
N LYS A 94 12.86 23.87 -27.35
CA LYS A 94 13.48 23.07 -26.28
C LYS A 94 12.69 23.17 -24.97
N LYS A 95 12.22 24.34 -24.56
CA LYS A 95 11.39 24.52 -23.37
C LYS A 95 10.04 23.80 -23.50
N CYS A 96 9.37 23.95 -24.66
CA CYS A 96 8.10 23.27 -24.91
C CYS A 96 8.26 21.75 -24.95
N ALA A 97 9.26 21.23 -25.67
CA ALA A 97 9.53 19.81 -25.76
C ALA A 97 9.88 19.20 -24.37
N TYR A 98 10.67 19.91 -23.57
CA TYR A 98 11.01 19.52 -22.22
C TYR A 98 9.77 19.43 -21.32
N LEU A 99 8.91 20.47 -21.30
CA LEU A 99 7.69 20.45 -20.50
C LEU A 99 6.72 19.37 -20.95
N ALA A 100 6.59 19.17 -22.28
CA ALA A 100 5.77 18.09 -22.82
C ALA A 100 6.30 16.70 -22.39
N ALA A 101 7.62 16.51 -22.43
CA ALA A 101 8.25 15.27 -21.97
C ALA A 101 8.03 15.03 -20.47
N CYS A 102 8.21 16.06 -19.63
CA CYS A 102 7.93 15.98 -18.19
C CYS A 102 6.47 15.59 -17.93
N LEU A 103 5.53 16.25 -18.61
CA LEU A 103 4.10 15.98 -18.44
C LEU A 103 3.73 14.57 -18.94
N ALA A 104 4.21 14.19 -20.13
CA ALA A 104 3.95 12.87 -20.70
C ALA A 104 4.48 11.75 -19.79
N LEU A 105 5.71 11.87 -19.30
CA LEU A 105 6.29 10.88 -18.38
C LEU A 105 5.56 10.84 -17.04
N ALA A 106 5.21 12.00 -16.50
CA ALA A 106 4.42 12.10 -15.27
C ALA A 106 3.08 11.37 -15.40
N LEU A 107 2.37 11.57 -16.50
CA LEU A 107 1.08 10.93 -16.77
C LEU A 107 1.25 9.42 -17.02
N LEU A 108 2.19 9.01 -17.88
CA LEU A 108 2.40 7.61 -18.26
C LEU A 108 2.77 6.72 -17.06
N LEU A 109 3.63 7.21 -16.16
CA LEU A 109 4.14 6.39 -15.06
C LEU A 109 3.29 6.50 -13.77
N ASN A 110 2.30 7.40 -13.75
CA ASN A 110 1.38 7.55 -12.63
C ASN A 110 -0.09 7.26 -13.03
N THR A 111 -0.32 6.53 -14.11
CA THR A 111 -1.67 6.17 -14.59
C THR A 111 -2.46 5.39 -13.56
N GLY A 112 -1.84 4.47 -12.80
CA GLY A 112 -2.50 3.73 -11.73
C GLY A 112 -3.08 4.67 -10.65
N LEU A 113 -2.29 5.64 -10.22
CA LEU A 113 -2.70 6.62 -9.20
C LEU A 113 -3.84 7.53 -9.69
N LEU A 114 -3.87 7.84 -10.99
CA LEU A 114 -4.94 8.63 -11.62
C LEU A 114 -6.21 7.81 -11.81
N THR A 115 -6.10 6.53 -12.18
CA THR A 115 -7.28 5.65 -12.36
C THR A 115 -7.90 5.29 -11.02
N ASP A 116 -7.12 5.07 -9.98
CA ASP A 116 -7.64 4.73 -8.64
C ASP A 116 -8.35 5.94 -7.99
N THR A 117 -7.80 7.16 -8.16
CA THR A 117 -8.48 8.39 -7.70
C THR A 117 -9.75 8.72 -8.48
N LEU A 118 -9.86 8.29 -9.74
CA LEU A 118 -11.07 8.48 -10.55
C LEU A 118 -12.10 7.36 -10.29
N ARG A 119 -11.69 6.14 -9.99
CA ARG A 119 -12.57 5.01 -9.66
C ARG A 119 -13.19 5.11 -8.28
N SER A 120 -12.48 5.59 -7.27
CA SER A 120 -13.03 5.79 -5.92
C SER A 120 -14.20 6.80 -5.89
N GLY A 121 -14.42 7.56 -6.96
CA GLY A 121 -15.60 8.41 -7.14
C GLY A 121 -16.81 7.73 -7.76
N GLN A 122 -16.69 6.51 -8.30
CA GLN A 122 -17.78 5.81 -9.02
C GLN A 122 -18.37 4.60 -8.30
N THR A 123 -17.77 4.09 -7.23
CA THR A 123 -18.24 2.87 -6.56
C THR A 123 -19.40 3.09 -5.57
N ALA A 124 -19.90 4.29 -5.44
CA ALA A 124 -21.02 4.61 -4.52
C ALA A 124 -22.42 4.57 -5.16
N VAL A 125 -22.61 4.08 -6.40
CA VAL A 125 -23.91 4.18 -7.11
C VAL A 125 -24.45 2.84 -7.66
N GLN A 126 -23.80 1.71 -7.48
CA GLN A 126 -24.32 0.45 -8.01
C GLN A 126 -24.35 -0.68 -6.98
N THR A 127 -25.22 -0.57 -5.99
CA THR A 127 -25.64 -1.72 -5.19
C THR A 127 -27.12 -1.56 -4.74
N THR A 128 -28.04 -1.42 -5.68
CA THR A 128 -29.46 -1.60 -5.43
C THR A 128 -30.18 -1.96 -6.73
N ALA A 129 -30.00 -3.19 -7.20
CA ALA A 129 -30.94 -3.83 -8.14
C ALA A 129 -30.55 -5.29 -8.42
N ALA A 130 -30.64 -6.18 -7.45
CA ALA A 130 -30.68 -7.63 -7.67
C ALA A 130 -31.26 -8.39 -6.46
N GLU A 131 -32.33 -7.88 -5.88
CA GLU A 131 -33.16 -8.62 -4.93
C GLU A 131 -34.58 -8.52 -5.42
N ASP A 132 -35.01 -9.48 -6.24
CA ASP A 132 -36.38 -10.00 -6.35
C ASP A 132 -36.50 -10.90 -7.57
N ALA A 133 -36.09 -12.13 -7.47
CA ALA A 133 -36.63 -13.24 -8.25
C ALA A 133 -36.06 -14.55 -7.69
N ASP A 134 -36.69 -15.14 -6.73
CA ASP A 134 -37.04 -16.55 -6.71
C ASP A 134 -37.59 -16.97 -5.35
N ARG A 135 -38.85 -16.84 -5.15
CA ARG A 135 -39.61 -17.60 -4.14
C ARG A 135 -40.41 -18.65 -4.88
N THR A 136 -40.14 -19.87 -4.53
CA THR A 136 -40.90 -21.13 -4.79
C THR A 136 -40.14 -22.13 -5.64
N VAL A 137 -39.37 -22.99 -4.99
CA VAL A 137 -39.24 -24.37 -5.46
C VAL A 137 -39.44 -25.29 -4.25
N LYS A 138 -40.55 -26.00 -4.24
CA LYS A 138 -40.80 -27.07 -3.26
C LYS A 138 -39.87 -28.24 -3.56
N SER A 139 -39.11 -28.66 -2.55
CA SER A 139 -38.36 -29.90 -2.55
C SER A 139 -39.28 -31.09 -2.82
N ARG A 140 -39.01 -31.85 -3.85
CA ARG A 140 -39.64 -33.13 -4.18
C ARG A 140 -38.64 -34.23 -3.79
N PRO A 141 -39.07 -35.30 -3.08
CA PRO A 141 -38.23 -36.51 -3.00
C PRO A 141 -38.18 -37.09 -4.43
N ALA A 142 -36.99 -37.25 -4.95
CA ALA A 142 -36.80 -37.80 -6.27
C ALA A 142 -36.57 -39.31 -6.18
N GLU A 143 -37.15 -40.10 -7.08
CA GLU A 143 -36.67 -41.45 -7.38
C GLU A 143 -35.23 -41.35 -7.89
N PRO A 144 -34.40 -42.41 -7.67
CA PRO A 144 -33.01 -42.42 -8.13
C PRO A 144 -32.96 -42.06 -9.64
N ASP A 145 -32.33 -40.96 -10.01
CA ASP A 145 -32.17 -40.52 -11.36
C ASP A 145 -30.75 -40.82 -11.84
N GLU A 146 -30.59 -41.90 -12.60
CA GLU A 146 -29.29 -42.32 -13.15
C GLU A 146 -28.61 -41.24 -13.97
N ALA A 147 -29.38 -40.36 -14.64
CA ALA A 147 -28.81 -39.27 -15.41
C ALA A 147 -28.27 -38.18 -14.52
N TYR A 148 -28.93 -37.84 -13.40
CA TYR A 148 -28.50 -36.89 -12.44
C TYR A 148 -27.27 -37.40 -11.65
N GLU A 149 -27.29 -38.69 -11.30
CA GLU A 149 -26.13 -39.34 -10.65
C GLU A 149 -24.89 -39.30 -11.53
N ALA A 150 -25.02 -39.62 -12.82
CA ALA A 150 -23.96 -39.52 -13.79
C ALA A 150 -23.42 -38.07 -13.94
N GLU A 151 -24.28 -37.06 -13.88
CA GLU A 151 -23.89 -35.65 -13.90
C GLU A 151 -23.05 -35.26 -12.67
N ILE A 152 -23.54 -35.56 -11.47
CA ILE A 152 -22.90 -35.11 -10.23
C ILE A 152 -21.62 -35.90 -9.88
N CYS A 153 -21.46 -37.12 -10.44
CA CYS A 153 -20.27 -37.94 -10.29
C CYS A 153 -19.25 -37.77 -11.43
N GLY A 154 -19.65 -37.17 -12.57
CA GLY A 154 -18.83 -37.06 -13.77
C GLY A 154 -17.67 -36.08 -13.67
N GLU A 155 -17.90 -34.90 -13.08
CA GLU A 155 -16.86 -33.86 -12.91
C GLU A 155 -16.60 -33.56 -11.44
N SER A 156 -15.32 -33.45 -11.08
CA SER A 156 -14.93 -33.02 -9.74
C SER A 156 -15.02 -31.49 -9.64
N THR A 157 -16.13 -30.97 -9.09
CA THR A 157 -16.35 -29.57 -8.81
C THR A 157 -16.90 -29.41 -7.37
N LEU A 158 -16.73 -28.22 -6.77
CA LEU A 158 -17.31 -27.94 -5.45
C LEU A 158 -18.85 -28.01 -5.49
N GLU A 159 -19.44 -27.60 -6.59
CA GLU A 159 -20.90 -27.69 -6.80
C GLU A 159 -21.38 -29.15 -6.79
N ASN A 160 -20.69 -30.03 -7.53
CA ASN A 160 -21.02 -31.44 -7.55
C ASN A 160 -20.74 -32.13 -6.22
N TYR A 161 -19.69 -31.70 -5.48
CA TYR A 161 -19.47 -32.17 -4.11
C TYR A 161 -20.67 -31.86 -3.22
N VAL A 162 -21.16 -30.62 -3.21
CA VAL A 162 -22.35 -30.25 -2.42
C VAL A 162 -23.58 -31.02 -2.89
N LYS A 163 -23.83 -31.12 -4.20
CA LYS A 163 -24.97 -31.89 -4.76
C LYS A 163 -24.92 -33.36 -4.32
N ARG A 164 -23.73 -34.01 -4.32
CA ARG A 164 -23.55 -35.39 -3.88
C ARG A 164 -23.87 -35.57 -2.40
N LEU A 165 -23.50 -34.63 -1.53
CA LEU A 165 -23.88 -34.70 -0.09
C LEU A 165 -25.39 -34.71 0.08
N TYR A 166 -26.13 -33.87 -0.63
CA TYR A 166 -27.59 -33.91 -0.59
C TYR A 166 -28.18 -35.17 -1.20
N TYR A 167 -27.59 -35.68 -2.27
CA TYR A 167 -28.10 -36.84 -2.97
C TYR A 167 -27.86 -38.14 -2.21
N TYR A 168 -26.63 -38.44 -1.84
CA TYR A 168 -26.28 -39.73 -1.19
C TYR A 168 -26.56 -39.76 0.31
N VAL A 169 -26.59 -38.63 0.97
CA VAL A 169 -26.75 -38.57 2.43
C VAL A 169 -28.15 -38.10 2.84
N ASP A 170 -28.81 -37.24 2.08
CA ASP A 170 -30.08 -36.61 2.44
C ASP A 170 -31.24 -37.14 1.58
N ASP A 171 -31.33 -38.46 1.45
CA ASP A 171 -32.43 -39.25 0.84
C ASP A 171 -32.76 -38.84 -0.63
N ASN A 172 -31.72 -38.83 -1.47
CA ASN A 172 -31.79 -38.48 -2.90
C ASN A 172 -32.36 -37.06 -3.16
N ARG A 173 -32.14 -36.13 -2.27
CA ARG A 173 -32.58 -34.75 -2.42
C ARG A 173 -31.72 -34.00 -3.41
N SER A 174 -32.36 -33.32 -4.38
CA SER A 174 -31.73 -32.33 -5.22
C SER A 174 -31.76 -30.96 -4.51
N PRO A 175 -30.61 -30.35 -4.17
CA PRO A 175 -30.56 -29.06 -3.48
C PRO A 175 -30.97 -27.92 -4.40
N ALA A 176 -31.54 -26.83 -3.85
CA ALA A 176 -31.77 -25.62 -4.59
C ALA A 176 -30.44 -24.96 -4.97
N ALA A 177 -30.40 -24.25 -6.10
CA ALA A 177 -29.19 -23.60 -6.59
C ALA A 177 -28.53 -22.65 -5.55
N ARG A 178 -29.34 -21.96 -4.75
CA ARG A 178 -28.87 -21.07 -3.68
C ARG A 178 -28.22 -21.83 -2.53
N GLU A 179 -28.68 -23.06 -2.21
CA GLU A 179 -28.06 -23.91 -1.16
C GLU A 179 -26.68 -24.38 -1.62
N VAL A 180 -26.59 -24.77 -2.89
CA VAL A 180 -25.30 -25.12 -3.51
C VAL A 180 -24.34 -23.91 -3.48
N ALA A 181 -24.79 -22.76 -3.98
CA ALA A 181 -24.00 -21.54 -4.01
C ALA A 181 -23.54 -21.09 -2.61
N PHE A 182 -24.41 -21.21 -1.60
CA PHE A 182 -24.07 -20.89 -0.20
C PHE A 182 -22.89 -21.70 0.32
N TRP A 183 -22.94 -23.04 0.15
CA TRP A 183 -21.88 -23.91 0.64
C TRP A 183 -20.60 -23.82 -0.20
N VAL A 184 -20.70 -23.67 -1.50
CA VAL A 184 -19.56 -23.45 -2.39
C VAL A 184 -18.82 -22.17 -2.00
N GLN A 185 -19.55 -21.09 -1.83
CA GLN A 185 -18.98 -19.83 -1.39
C GLN A 185 -18.33 -19.93 0.01
N ALA A 186 -19.00 -20.61 0.96
CA ALA A 186 -18.46 -20.82 2.30
C ALA A 186 -17.12 -21.59 2.29
N MET A 187 -16.99 -22.60 1.41
CA MET A 187 -15.72 -23.32 1.24
C MET A 187 -14.64 -22.48 0.57
N GLN A 188 -14.99 -21.69 -0.45
CA GLN A 188 -14.05 -20.80 -1.14
C GLN A 188 -13.54 -19.66 -0.24
N GLU A 189 -14.39 -19.14 0.64
CA GLU A 189 -14.04 -18.12 1.62
C GLU A 189 -13.29 -18.66 2.84
N GLY A 190 -13.25 -20.01 2.98
CA GLY A 190 -12.60 -20.68 4.12
C GLY A 190 -13.42 -20.67 5.41
N ASP A 191 -14.72 -20.36 5.33
CA ASP A 191 -15.65 -20.37 6.49
C ASP A 191 -15.97 -21.77 6.95
N VAL A 192 -15.97 -22.73 6.04
CA VAL A 192 -16.16 -24.15 6.30
C VAL A 192 -15.24 -24.97 5.42
N SER A 193 -14.63 -26.00 5.97
CA SER A 193 -13.86 -26.96 5.17
C SER A 193 -14.76 -28.05 4.59
N PRO A 194 -14.37 -28.67 3.46
CA PRO A 194 -15.07 -29.85 2.94
C PRO A 194 -15.30 -30.94 4.00
N ALA A 195 -14.29 -31.22 4.83
CA ALA A 195 -14.39 -32.22 5.90
C ALA A 195 -15.49 -31.90 6.93
N VAL A 196 -15.61 -30.63 7.34
CA VAL A 196 -16.62 -30.17 8.30
C VAL A 196 -18.02 -30.16 7.65
N LEU A 197 -18.10 -29.71 6.38
CA LEU A 197 -19.38 -29.73 5.65
C LEU A 197 -19.91 -31.18 5.50
N GLY A 198 -19.08 -32.09 5.00
CA GLY A 198 -19.48 -33.51 4.87
C GLY A 198 -19.83 -34.14 6.22
N GLN A 199 -19.12 -33.79 7.29
CA GLN A 199 -19.44 -34.21 8.65
C GLN A 199 -20.84 -33.77 9.06
N SER A 200 -21.27 -32.55 8.77
CA SER A 200 -22.60 -32.05 9.15
C SER A 200 -23.75 -32.76 8.44
N PHE A 201 -23.48 -33.42 7.32
CA PHE A 201 -24.44 -34.30 6.65
C PHE A 201 -24.43 -35.69 7.23
N LEU A 202 -23.26 -36.35 7.32
CA LEU A 202 -23.10 -37.74 7.73
C LEU A 202 -23.36 -37.95 9.22
N PHE A 203 -22.96 -36.98 10.05
CA PHE A 203 -23.10 -37.06 11.50
C PHE A 203 -24.05 -36.01 12.06
N SER A 204 -25.12 -35.70 11.30
CA SER A 204 -26.24 -34.88 11.80
C SER A 204 -26.90 -35.54 13.02
N PRO A 205 -27.62 -34.79 13.89
CA PRO A 205 -28.30 -35.33 15.07
C PRO A 205 -29.18 -36.56 14.80
N ASP A 206 -29.77 -36.61 13.62
CA ASP A 206 -30.67 -37.71 13.22
C ASP A 206 -29.93 -38.97 12.78
N ARG A 207 -28.63 -38.87 12.43
CA ARG A 207 -27.85 -39.96 11.80
C ARG A 207 -26.61 -40.38 12.54
N ALA A 208 -26.12 -39.61 13.52
CA ALA A 208 -24.80 -39.80 14.15
C ALA A 208 -24.57 -41.21 14.76
N ASN A 209 -25.63 -41.90 15.16
CA ASN A 209 -25.55 -43.23 15.77
C ASN A 209 -26.17 -44.35 14.92
N GLY A 210 -26.50 -44.07 13.65
CA GLY A 210 -27.26 -44.98 12.79
C GLY A 210 -26.43 -45.94 11.92
N TYR A 211 -25.11 -45.79 11.89
CA TYR A 211 -24.26 -46.58 11.00
C TYR A 211 -23.77 -47.85 11.67
N THR A 212 -24.34 -48.97 11.26
CA THR A 212 -23.99 -50.32 11.77
C THR A 212 -23.28 -51.20 10.76
N ASP A 213 -23.39 -50.86 9.46
CA ASP A 213 -22.77 -51.56 8.33
C ASP A 213 -21.66 -50.75 7.74
N GLY A 214 -20.42 -51.22 7.83
CA GLY A 214 -19.23 -50.55 7.32
C GLY A 214 -19.19 -50.47 5.82
N GLN A 215 -19.63 -51.50 5.10
CA GLN A 215 -19.65 -51.50 3.63
C GLN A 215 -20.66 -50.48 3.13
N ALA A 216 -21.88 -50.48 3.66
CA ALA A 216 -22.90 -49.51 3.28
C ALA A 216 -22.46 -48.08 3.61
N PHE A 217 -21.78 -47.85 4.73
CA PHE A 217 -21.25 -46.55 5.10
C PHE A 217 -20.20 -46.06 4.08
N TYR A 218 -19.20 -46.91 3.78
CA TYR A 218 -18.15 -46.52 2.85
C TYR A 218 -18.69 -46.26 1.45
N THR A 219 -19.57 -47.11 0.93
CA THR A 219 -20.19 -46.89 -0.40
C THR A 219 -20.89 -45.52 -0.43
N MET A 220 -21.78 -45.25 0.55
CA MET A 220 -22.48 -43.98 0.61
C MET A 220 -21.50 -42.77 0.78
N ALA A 221 -20.60 -42.85 1.75
CA ALA A 221 -19.70 -41.76 2.07
C ALA A 221 -18.70 -41.47 0.93
N SER A 222 -18.16 -42.51 0.30
CA SER A 222 -17.20 -42.33 -0.81
C SER A 222 -17.87 -41.75 -2.06
N TYR A 223 -19.08 -42.16 -2.41
CA TYR A 223 -19.83 -41.48 -3.48
C TYR A 223 -20.15 -40.03 -3.12
N ALA A 224 -20.58 -39.76 -1.88
CA ALA A 224 -20.86 -38.39 -1.46
C ALA A 224 -19.62 -37.49 -1.51
N LEU A 225 -18.44 -37.99 -1.13
CA LEU A 225 -17.19 -37.22 -1.05
C LEU A 225 -16.44 -37.18 -2.37
N LEU A 226 -16.30 -38.34 -3.02
CA LEU A 226 -15.39 -38.52 -4.16
C LEU A 226 -16.11 -38.76 -5.48
N GLY A 227 -17.41 -39.10 -5.46
CA GLY A 227 -18.18 -39.48 -6.64
C GLY A 227 -17.88 -40.90 -7.14
N THR A 228 -17.14 -41.71 -6.37
CA THR A 228 -16.77 -43.09 -6.71
C THR A 228 -16.78 -43.97 -5.47
N ASP A 229 -17.06 -45.27 -5.59
CA ASP A 229 -16.94 -46.21 -4.48
C ASP A 229 -15.46 -46.64 -4.32
N VAL A 230 -14.84 -46.24 -3.22
CA VAL A 230 -13.45 -46.61 -2.92
C VAL A 230 -13.30 -48.06 -2.43
N THR A 231 -14.41 -48.71 -2.05
CA THR A 231 -14.41 -50.11 -1.59
C THR A 231 -14.58 -51.11 -2.73
N ASP A 232 -14.90 -50.64 -3.95
CA ASP A 232 -15.05 -51.54 -5.10
C ASP A 232 -13.72 -52.25 -5.41
N GLY A 233 -13.72 -53.55 -5.27
CA GLY A 233 -12.54 -54.39 -5.40
C GLY A 233 -11.46 -54.25 -4.30
N ASN A 234 -11.69 -53.45 -3.24
CA ASN A 234 -10.69 -53.13 -2.22
C ASN A 234 -11.25 -53.02 -0.78
N ALA A 235 -12.36 -53.68 -0.50
CA ALA A 235 -13.09 -53.58 0.78
C ALA A 235 -12.21 -53.92 2.02
N ASP A 236 -11.29 -54.92 1.89
CA ASP A 236 -10.41 -55.34 2.97
C ASP A 236 -9.45 -54.24 3.44
N ALA A 237 -9.16 -53.25 2.63
CA ALA A 237 -8.30 -52.14 3.01
C ALA A 237 -9.05 -51.06 3.84
N TYR A 238 -10.38 -51.03 3.79
CA TYR A 238 -11.20 -49.98 4.39
C TYR A 238 -12.01 -50.47 5.59
N LEU A 239 -12.62 -51.65 5.50
CA LEU A 239 -13.49 -52.18 6.56
C LEU A 239 -12.84 -52.27 7.95
N PRO A 240 -11.55 -52.58 8.12
CA PRO A 240 -10.92 -52.61 9.43
C PRO A 240 -11.05 -51.27 10.20
N TYR A 241 -10.96 -50.13 9.54
CA TYR A 241 -11.10 -48.81 10.18
C TYR A 241 -12.52 -48.58 10.74
N PHE A 242 -13.54 -49.08 10.04
CA PHE A 242 -14.90 -49.04 10.55
C PHE A 242 -15.08 -50.03 11.74
N ALA A 243 -14.47 -51.18 11.68
CA ALA A 243 -14.53 -52.15 12.77
C ALA A 243 -13.84 -51.65 14.04
N GLU A 244 -12.75 -50.89 13.94
CA GLU A 244 -11.99 -50.36 15.08
C GLU A 244 -12.63 -49.10 15.71
N GLY A 245 -13.13 -48.17 14.92
CA GLY A 245 -13.58 -46.88 15.39
C GLY A 245 -14.91 -46.42 14.82
N GLY A 246 -15.68 -47.30 14.19
CA GLY A 246 -16.99 -47.01 13.62
C GLY A 246 -16.93 -46.01 12.45
N ALA A 247 -18.08 -45.44 12.16
CA ALA A 247 -18.24 -44.50 11.05
C ALA A 247 -17.33 -43.28 11.14
N VAL A 248 -17.02 -42.80 12.35
CA VAL A 248 -16.16 -41.62 12.56
C VAL A 248 -14.73 -41.88 12.07
N GLN A 249 -14.19 -43.05 12.43
CA GLN A 249 -12.83 -43.40 12.00
C GLN A 249 -12.75 -43.68 10.49
N ALA A 250 -13.79 -44.33 9.97
CA ALA A 250 -13.94 -44.55 8.54
C ALA A 250 -14.00 -43.21 7.73
N TYR A 251 -14.75 -42.26 8.25
CA TYR A 251 -14.83 -40.93 7.64
C TYR A 251 -13.49 -40.19 7.68
N LYS A 252 -12.78 -40.21 8.82
CA LYS A 252 -11.43 -39.62 8.93
C LYS A 252 -10.47 -40.22 7.91
N GLN A 253 -10.54 -41.54 7.69
CA GLN A 253 -9.73 -42.19 6.69
C GLN A 253 -10.00 -41.67 5.28
N LEU A 254 -11.28 -41.50 4.89
CA LEU A 254 -11.66 -41.01 3.56
C LEU A 254 -11.05 -39.63 3.27
N PHE A 255 -11.08 -38.73 4.23
CA PHE A 255 -10.48 -37.39 4.05
C PHE A 255 -8.95 -37.38 4.09
N ASN A 256 -8.31 -38.41 4.62
CA ASN A 256 -6.86 -38.58 4.61
C ASN A 256 -6.33 -39.29 3.36
N LEU A 257 -7.20 -39.73 2.45
CA LEU A 257 -6.77 -40.28 1.18
C LEU A 257 -6.10 -39.23 0.34
N THR A 258 -4.94 -39.56 -0.22
CA THR A 258 -4.18 -38.63 -1.09
C THR A 258 -5.05 -38.14 -2.25
N SER A 259 -5.85 -39.00 -2.86
CA SER A 259 -6.78 -38.65 -3.93
C SER A 259 -7.83 -37.62 -3.50
N CYS A 260 -8.33 -37.72 -2.26
CA CYS A 260 -9.28 -36.75 -1.71
C CYS A 260 -8.62 -35.39 -1.50
N VAL A 261 -7.46 -35.36 -0.87
CA VAL A 261 -6.69 -34.14 -0.60
C VAL A 261 -6.32 -33.42 -1.89
N GLU A 262 -5.80 -34.16 -2.87
CA GLU A 262 -5.41 -33.62 -4.19
C GLU A 262 -6.62 -33.10 -4.97
N SER A 263 -7.76 -33.80 -4.92
CA SER A 263 -8.98 -33.37 -5.61
C SER A 263 -9.48 -32.00 -5.08
N PHE A 264 -9.54 -31.81 -3.76
CA PHE A 264 -9.97 -30.53 -3.20
C PHE A 264 -8.91 -29.43 -3.38
N ALA A 265 -7.62 -29.76 -3.30
CA ALA A 265 -6.54 -28.84 -3.59
C ALA A 265 -6.58 -28.34 -5.04
N ALA A 266 -6.90 -29.19 -6.00
CA ALA A 266 -7.10 -28.80 -7.40
C ALA A 266 -8.29 -27.84 -7.59
N LEU A 267 -9.28 -27.88 -6.71
CA LEU A 267 -10.42 -26.96 -6.66
C LEU A 267 -10.13 -25.66 -5.87
N GLY A 268 -8.90 -25.49 -5.39
CA GLY A 268 -8.46 -24.29 -4.67
C GLY A 268 -8.92 -24.24 -3.21
N VAL A 269 -9.38 -25.34 -2.62
CA VAL A 269 -9.82 -25.39 -1.21
C VAL A 269 -9.02 -26.44 -0.43
N ASN A 270 -8.77 -26.13 0.85
CA ASN A 270 -8.16 -27.09 1.76
C ASN A 270 -9.23 -28.02 2.28
N VAL A 271 -8.97 -29.33 2.19
CA VAL A 271 -9.92 -30.36 2.67
C VAL A 271 -10.29 -30.21 4.14
N GLY A 272 -9.36 -29.73 4.97
CA GLY A 272 -9.54 -29.52 6.40
C GLY A 272 -9.56 -30.83 7.22
N THR A 273 -9.99 -30.68 8.48
CA THR A 273 -10.18 -31.78 9.42
C THR A 273 -11.60 -31.76 9.97
N MET A 274 -12.06 -32.88 10.49
CA MET A 274 -13.35 -32.94 11.22
C MET A 274 -13.38 -31.96 12.39
N ASP A 275 -14.57 -31.44 12.68
CA ASP A 275 -14.89 -30.74 13.92
C ASP A 275 -15.00 -31.78 15.07
N ASP A 276 -14.67 -31.39 16.30
CA ASP A 276 -14.75 -32.24 17.47
C ASP A 276 -16.20 -32.51 17.92
N ARG A 277 -17.15 -31.72 17.42
CA ARG A 277 -18.58 -31.86 17.73
C ARG A 277 -19.21 -33.00 16.93
N ILE A 278 -19.65 -34.03 17.62
CA ILE A 278 -20.43 -35.13 17.04
C ILE A 278 -21.60 -35.43 17.99
N PRO A 279 -22.85 -35.23 17.55
CA PRO A 279 -23.33 -34.83 16.21
C PRO A 279 -23.08 -33.35 15.88
N LEU A 280 -23.00 -33.03 14.60
CA LEU A 280 -22.89 -31.65 14.07
C LEU A 280 -24.14 -31.33 13.27
N ASP A 281 -24.92 -30.35 13.75
CA ASP A 281 -26.13 -29.89 13.04
C ASP A 281 -25.75 -28.91 11.93
N ARG A 282 -26.20 -29.23 10.70
CA ARG A 282 -26.00 -28.42 9.50
C ARG A 282 -26.63 -27.01 9.62
N THR A 283 -27.76 -26.89 10.35
CA THR A 283 -28.40 -25.59 10.57
C THR A 283 -27.56 -24.68 11.48
N VAL A 284 -26.97 -25.28 12.51
CA VAL A 284 -26.02 -24.56 13.38
C VAL A 284 -24.78 -24.15 12.61
N LEU A 285 -24.24 -25.08 11.80
CA LEU A 285 -23.07 -24.75 10.94
C LEU A 285 -23.39 -23.63 9.95
N ALA A 286 -24.58 -23.61 9.33
CA ALA A 286 -24.98 -22.53 8.45
C ALA A 286 -25.09 -21.18 9.19
N GLN A 287 -25.62 -21.17 10.41
CA GLN A 287 -25.68 -19.96 11.23
C GLN A 287 -24.28 -19.47 11.63
N GLU A 288 -23.36 -20.38 11.92
CA GLU A 288 -21.95 -20.03 12.21
C GLU A 288 -21.27 -19.38 10.98
N VAL A 289 -21.51 -19.94 9.79
CA VAL A 289 -21.02 -19.36 8.52
C VAL A 289 -21.63 -17.98 8.27
N GLU A 290 -22.94 -17.81 8.47
CA GLU A 290 -23.59 -16.50 8.34
C GLU A 290 -23.07 -15.49 9.37
N ALA A 291 -22.87 -15.91 10.61
CA ALA A 291 -22.30 -15.06 11.66
C ALA A 291 -20.84 -14.65 11.34
N ALA A 292 -20.03 -15.58 10.83
CA ALA A 292 -18.67 -15.29 10.39
C ALA A 292 -18.65 -14.29 9.23
N ARG A 293 -19.55 -14.44 8.25
CA ARG A 293 -19.74 -13.49 7.14
C ARG A 293 -20.23 -12.13 7.61
N ALA A 294 -21.21 -12.09 8.53
CA ALA A 294 -21.69 -10.85 9.12
C ALA A 294 -20.57 -10.10 9.87
N THR A 295 -19.76 -10.83 10.65
CA THR A 295 -18.60 -10.28 11.35
C THR A 295 -17.56 -9.75 10.35
N ARG A 296 -17.30 -10.49 9.26
CA ARG A 296 -16.38 -10.10 8.20
C ARG A 296 -16.92 -8.91 7.40
N SER A 297 -18.21 -8.85 7.11
CA SER A 297 -18.86 -7.69 6.47
C SER A 297 -18.82 -6.46 7.37
N THR A 298 -18.99 -6.63 8.69
CA THR A 298 -18.84 -5.53 9.66
C THR A 298 -17.39 -5.08 9.78
N GLN A 299 -16.42 -6.00 9.74
CA GLN A 299 -14.99 -5.69 9.63
C GLN A 299 -14.66 -5.06 8.27
N SER A 300 -15.22 -5.54 7.17
CA SER A 300 -15.05 -4.98 5.83
C SER A 300 -15.64 -3.58 5.72
N THR A 301 -16.78 -3.29 6.34
CA THR A 301 -17.33 -1.93 6.42
C THR A 301 -16.53 -1.04 7.37
N ALA A 302 -15.94 -1.57 8.43
CA ALA A 302 -14.98 -0.87 9.26
C ALA A 302 -13.65 -0.64 8.50
N ASP A 303 -13.17 -1.64 7.76
CA ASP A 303 -12.00 -1.55 6.88
C ASP A 303 -12.24 -0.66 5.66
N GLU A 304 -13.47 -0.55 5.15
CA GLU A 304 -13.85 0.42 4.11
C GLU A 304 -13.99 1.83 4.67
N ALA A 305 -14.49 1.99 5.88
CA ALA A 305 -14.46 3.26 6.60
C ALA A 305 -13.01 3.65 6.94
N ASP A 306 -12.15 2.69 7.28
CA ASP A 306 -10.71 2.86 7.47
C ASP A 306 -9.98 3.18 6.14
N LYS A 307 -10.51 2.74 5.01
CA LYS A 307 -10.05 3.06 3.64
C LYS A 307 -10.61 4.38 3.10
N ALA A 308 -11.65 4.95 3.72
CA ALA A 308 -12.18 6.25 3.31
C ALA A 308 -11.14 7.35 3.59
N THR A 309 -10.56 7.91 2.54
CA THR A 309 -9.53 8.96 2.62
C THR A 309 -10.09 10.32 2.22
N TYR A 310 -9.32 11.39 2.48
CA TYR A 310 -9.67 12.75 2.08
C TYR A 310 -9.61 12.91 0.55
N THR A 311 -10.67 12.51 -0.16
CA THR A 311 -10.81 12.75 -1.59
C THR A 311 -11.07 14.25 -1.87
N PRO A 312 -10.80 14.75 -3.10
CA PRO A 312 -11.13 16.14 -3.46
C PRO A 312 -12.60 16.49 -3.22
N GLY A 313 -13.52 15.54 -3.46
CA GLY A 313 -14.94 15.72 -3.19
C GLY A 313 -15.26 15.82 -1.69
N TYR A 314 -14.59 15.04 -0.85
CA TYR A 314 -14.73 15.12 0.60
C TYR A 314 -14.20 16.46 1.14
N ILE A 315 -13.02 16.88 0.70
CA ILE A 315 -12.40 18.17 1.10
C ILE A 315 -13.33 19.35 0.80
N LEU A 316 -13.96 19.36 -0.38
CA LEU A 316 -14.89 20.42 -0.78
C LEU A 316 -16.18 20.44 0.07
N ARG A 317 -16.63 19.29 0.54
CA ARG A 317 -17.83 19.16 1.38
C ARG A 317 -17.53 19.44 2.86
N HIS A 318 -16.30 19.16 3.30
CA HIS A 318 -15.84 19.28 4.69
C HIS A 318 -14.61 20.20 4.81
N PRO A 319 -14.68 21.47 4.38
CA PRO A 319 -13.53 22.36 4.39
C PRO A 319 -13.05 22.71 5.81
N VAL A 320 -13.96 22.80 6.77
CA VAL A 320 -13.62 23.12 8.18
C VAL A 320 -12.85 21.98 8.81
N ASP A 321 -13.32 20.73 8.64
CA ASP A 321 -12.67 19.54 9.19
C ASP A 321 -11.27 19.36 8.57
N THR A 322 -11.15 19.64 7.27
CA THR A 322 -9.85 19.61 6.58
C THR A 322 -8.88 20.67 7.15
N VAL A 323 -9.33 21.89 7.42
CA VAL A 323 -8.50 22.93 8.03
C VAL A 323 -8.11 22.54 9.47
N LEU A 324 -9.07 22.04 10.26
CA LEU A 324 -8.80 21.57 11.61
C LEU A 324 -7.78 20.43 11.64
N LEU A 325 -7.86 19.49 10.70
CA LEU A 325 -6.87 18.42 10.54
C LEU A 325 -5.45 18.99 10.36
N PHE A 326 -5.28 20.02 9.50
CA PHE A 326 -3.98 20.66 9.32
C PHE A 326 -3.48 21.38 10.57
N VAL A 327 -4.37 22.08 11.27
CA VAL A 327 -4.02 22.80 12.51
C VAL A 327 -3.63 21.81 13.59
N ARG A 328 -4.42 20.76 13.82
CA ARG A 328 -4.10 19.70 14.78
C ARG A 328 -2.78 19.01 14.42
N SER A 329 -2.57 18.64 13.16
CA SER A 329 -1.32 18.04 12.70
C SER A 329 -0.11 18.95 12.96
N ALA A 330 -0.25 20.25 12.78
CA ALA A 330 0.83 21.20 13.04
C ALA A 330 1.13 21.36 14.53
N VAL A 331 0.09 21.30 15.38
CA VAL A 331 0.22 21.45 16.84
C VAL A 331 0.76 20.15 17.47
N GLU A 332 0.20 19.00 17.09
CA GLU A 332 0.51 17.72 17.72
C GLU A 332 1.79 17.09 17.17
N ASN A 333 2.00 17.18 15.85
CA ASN A 333 3.15 16.55 15.18
C ASN A 333 4.21 17.54 14.68
N GLY A 334 4.10 18.81 15.02
CA GLY A 334 5.03 19.85 14.53
C GLY A 334 6.48 19.61 14.95
N ASP A 335 6.72 19.14 16.17
CA ASP A 335 8.04 18.75 16.66
C ASP A 335 8.61 17.60 15.84
N HIS A 336 7.79 16.60 15.51
CA HIS A 336 8.16 15.48 14.67
C HIS A 336 8.58 15.94 13.26
N TYR A 337 7.83 16.87 12.65
CA TYR A 337 8.16 17.40 11.31
C TYR A 337 9.49 18.17 11.33
N ILE A 338 9.72 18.96 12.39
CA ILE A 338 10.97 19.70 12.57
C ILE A 338 12.16 18.73 12.76
N ARG A 339 12.02 17.72 13.61
CA ARG A 339 13.08 16.72 13.88
C ARG A 339 13.40 15.91 12.63
N THR A 340 12.38 15.38 11.94
CA THR A 340 12.56 14.52 10.77
C THR A 340 13.09 15.25 9.53
N LEU A 341 12.99 16.58 9.45
CA LEU A 341 13.62 17.36 8.39
C LEU A 341 15.16 17.28 8.47
N VAL A 342 15.75 17.46 9.65
CA VAL A 342 17.19 17.52 9.81
C VAL A 342 17.83 16.21 10.26
N GLY A 343 17.03 15.22 10.68
CA GLY A 343 17.49 13.93 11.20
C GLY A 343 17.60 13.90 12.71
N GLY A 344 16.77 14.68 13.40
CA GLY A 344 16.60 14.61 14.85
C GLY A 344 15.78 13.40 15.30
N SER A 345 15.07 12.76 14.40
CA SER A 345 14.39 11.47 14.59
C SER A 345 14.71 10.58 13.39
N LEU A 346 15.22 9.38 13.64
CA LEU A 346 15.72 8.43 12.65
C LEU A 346 15.10 7.04 12.87
N SER A 347 15.15 6.19 11.86
CA SER A 347 14.82 4.75 11.95
C SER A 347 13.45 4.46 12.57
N TYR A 348 12.35 4.88 11.92
CA TYR A 348 10.99 4.64 12.42
C TYR A 348 10.78 5.08 13.87
N TYR A 349 11.32 6.26 14.23
CA TYR A 349 11.20 6.87 15.57
C TYR A 349 11.90 6.10 16.70
N THR A 350 12.77 5.16 16.38
CA THR A 350 13.51 4.39 17.40
C THR A 350 14.69 5.16 17.97
N VAL A 351 15.17 6.20 17.26
CA VAL A 351 16.30 7.03 17.68
C VAL A 351 15.90 8.50 17.60
N ASP A 352 15.60 9.08 18.76
CA ASP A 352 15.34 10.52 18.91
C ASP A 352 16.55 11.22 19.53
N LEU A 353 17.04 12.24 18.82
CA LEU A 353 18.12 13.08 19.30
C LEU A 353 17.60 14.20 20.18
N ALA A 354 18.39 14.59 21.18
CA ALA A 354 18.06 15.73 22.02
C ALA A 354 17.86 17.01 21.19
N TRP A 355 16.95 17.88 21.61
CA TRP A 355 16.64 19.15 20.92
C TRP A 355 17.86 20.04 20.68
N GLY A 356 18.89 19.96 21.53
CA GLY A 356 20.15 20.68 21.34
C GLY A 356 20.82 20.38 19.99
N TRP A 357 20.83 19.10 19.56
CA TRP A 357 21.37 18.70 18.25
C TRP A 357 20.52 19.24 17.10
N VAL A 358 19.20 19.17 17.24
CA VAL A 358 18.26 19.71 16.25
C VAL A 358 18.48 21.21 16.07
N ALA A 359 18.57 21.96 17.17
CA ALA A 359 18.81 23.40 17.13
C ALA A 359 20.15 23.74 16.46
N VAL A 360 21.22 23.03 16.77
CA VAL A 360 22.53 23.23 16.13
C VAL A 360 22.46 22.97 14.62
N LEU A 361 21.76 21.92 14.16
CA LEU A 361 21.59 21.65 12.73
C LEU A 361 20.83 22.77 12.02
N TYR A 362 19.78 23.33 12.63
CA TYR A 362 19.06 24.48 12.07
C TYR A 362 19.92 25.75 12.06
N LEU A 363 20.77 25.98 13.06
CA LEU A 363 21.73 27.08 13.05
C LEU A 363 22.77 26.93 11.92
N LEU A 364 23.22 25.70 11.64
CA LEU A 364 24.13 25.44 10.51
C LEU A 364 23.43 25.66 9.15
N LEU A 365 22.14 25.29 9.04
CA LEU A 365 21.33 25.61 7.86
C LEU A 365 21.19 27.13 7.66
N ALA A 366 20.87 27.85 8.72
CA ALA A 366 20.78 29.32 8.68
C ALA A 366 22.13 29.96 8.31
N TYR A 367 23.24 29.51 8.90
CA TYR A 367 24.58 29.98 8.56
C TYR A 367 24.94 29.69 7.09
N ALA A 368 24.62 28.49 6.58
CA ALA A 368 24.86 28.11 5.19
C ALA A 368 24.10 29.02 4.20
N ALA A 369 22.96 29.53 4.59
CA ALA A 369 22.11 30.38 3.77
C ALA A 369 22.47 31.88 3.82
N LEU A 370 23.36 32.30 4.71
CA LEU A 370 23.82 33.69 4.77
C LEU A 370 24.48 34.12 3.45
N PRO A 371 24.18 35.33 2.94
CA PRO A 371 24.77 35.81 1.70
C PRO A 371 26.28 36.04 1.87
N VAL A 372 27.02 35.88 0.77
CA VAL A 372 28.44 36.24 0.69
C VAL A 372 28.57 37.64 0.15
N GLN A 373 29.56 38.40 0.66
CA GLN A 373 29.90 39.71 0.13
C GLN A 373 30.37 39.57 -1.35
N GLY A 374 29.79 40.35 -2.25
CA GLY A 374 30.16 40.28 -3.67
C GLY A 374 29.61 39.07 -4.45
N ALA A 375 28.75 38.23 -3.87
CA ALA A 375 28.20 37.08 -4.58
C ALA A 375 27.42 37.49 -5.84
N VAL A 376 27.82 36.89 -6.97
CA VAL A 376 27.27 37.20 -8.32
C VAL A 376 25.94 36.42 -8.56
N MET A 377 25.77 35.28 -7.93
CA MET A 377 24.61 34.40 -8.16
C MET A 377 23.50 34.64 -7.12
N LYS A 378 22.49 35.43 -7.50
CA LYS A 378 21.33 35.65 -6.63
C LYS A 378 20.05 35.75 -7.47
N PRO A 379 19.05 34.92 -7.25
CA PRO A 379 17.72 35.15 -7.80
C PRO A 379 17.22 36.52 -7.31
N ALA A 380 16.74 37.35 -8.21
CA ALA A 380 16.29 38.70 -7.89
C ALA A 380 14.91 38.99 -8.49
N GLY A 381 14.17 39.90 -7.90
CA GLY A 381 12.87 40.37 -8.41
C GLY A 381 11.87 39.23 -8.65
N LYS A 382 11.21 39.22 -9.80
CA LYS A 382 10.18 38.23 -10.15
C LYS A 382 10.70 36.79 -10.20
N ALA A 383 11.95 36.57 -10.60
CA ALA A 383 12.53 35.23 -10.65
C ALA A 383 12.68 34.59 -9.25
N ARG A 384 13.03 35.39 -8.23
CA ARG A 384 13.03 34.94 -6.83
C ARG A 384 11.62 34.52 -6.40
N GLY A 385 10.60 35.32 -6.77
CA GLY A 385 9.20 34.99 -6.48
C GLY A 385 8.78 33.64 -7.08
N TRP A 386 9.13 33.39 -8.34
CA TRP A 386 8.85 32.11 -9.00
C TRP A 386 9.57 30.92 -8.34
N CYS A 387 10.82 31.10 -7.95
CA CYS A 387 11.55 30.05 -7.22
C CYS A 387 10.92 29.76 -5.84
N CYS A 388 10.55 30.79 -5.09
CA CYS A 388 9.83 30.62 -3.83
C CYS A 388 8.47 29.96 -4.04
N ALA A 389 7.70 30.41 -5.04
CA ALA A 389 6.39 29.85 -5.35
C ALA A 389 6.47 28.36 -5.73
N ALA A 390 7.44 27.97 -6.55
CA ALA A 390 7.66 26.58 -6.92
C ALA A 390 8.03 25.72 -5.71
N ALA A 391 8.92 26.20 -4.86
CA ALA A 391 9.32 25.47 -3.65
C ALA A 391 8.15 25.30 -2.65
N VAL A 392 7.39 26.39 -2.42
CA VAL A 392 6.19 26.34 -1.57
C VAL A 392 5.13 25.41 -2.17
N LEU A 393 4.91 25.48 -3.48
CA LEU A 393 3.97 24.60 -4.18
C LEU A 393 4.37 23.12 -4.03
N CYS A 394 5.67 22.79 -4.14
CA CYS A 394 6.13 21.44 -3.88
C CYS A 394 5.82 20.98 -2.43
N CYS A 395 6.03 21.86 -1.45
CA CYS A 395 5.68 21.56 -0.05
C CYS A 395 4.16 21.34 0.11
N LEU A 396 3.34 22.21 -0.47
CA LEU A 396 1.88 22.06 -0.42
C LEU A 396 1.40 20.79 -1.12
N LEU A 397 1.98 20.43 -2.26
CA LEU A 397 1.67 19.18 -2.95
C LEU A 397 2.10 17.95 -2.15
N ALA A 398 3.23 18.01 -1.43
CA ALA A 398 3.64 16.92 -0.55
C ALA A 398 2.65 16.72 0.61
N VAL A 399 2.19 17.80 1.21
CA VAL A 399 1.16 17.78 2.26
C VAL A 399 -0.18 17.30 1.71
N ALA A 400 -0.60 17.79 0.54
CA ALA A 400 -1.82 17.35 -0.14
C ALA A 400 -1.76 15.86 -0.52
N GLY A 401 -0.59 15.37 -0.94
CA GLY A 401 -0.37 13.95 -1.18
C GLY A 401 -0.60 13.12 0.08
N CYS A 402 -0.07 13.54 1.24
CA CYS A 402 -0.33 12.87 2.52
C CYS A 402 -1.80 12.95 2.92
N LEU A 403 -2.48 14.06 2.63
CA LEU A 403 -3.91 14.22 2.90
C LEU A 403 -4.74 13.17 2.15
N LEU A 404 -4.44 12.92 0.86
CA LEU A 404 -5.14 11.91 0.06
C LEU A 404 -4.96 10.47 0.58
N TRP A 405 -3.94 10.22 1.39
CA TRP A 405 -3.69 8.92 2.05
C TRP A 405 -4.16 8.88 3.50
N THR A 406 -4.62 10.00 4.04
CA THR A 406 -5.10 10.09 5.43
C THR A 406 -6.52 9.56 5.51
N PRO A 407 -6.80 8.54 6.34
CA PRO A 407 -8.17 8.10 6.62
C PRO A 407 -9.00 9.23 7.24
N THR A 408 -10.29 9.30 6.89
CA THR A 408 -11.17 10.40 7.30
C THR A 408 -11.45 10.45 8.81
N HIS A 409 -11.21 9.35 9.52
CA HIS A 409 -11.38 9.26 10.98
C HIS A 409 -10.12 9.67 11.76
N TYR A 410 -8.99 9.98 11.06
CA TYR A 410 -7.77 10.43 11.72
C TYR A 410 -7.87 11.93 12.11
N ASP A 411 -7.40 12.25 13.29
CA ASP A 411 -7.35 13.63 13.80
C ASP A 411 -6.13 14.40 13.29
N THR A 412 -5.13 13.71 12.73
CA THR A 412 -3.88 14.28 12.20
C THR A 412 -3.52 13.67 10.86
N LEU A 413 -2.70 14.39 10.07
CA LEU A 413 -2.20 13.91 8.77
C LEU A 413 -1.37 12.65 8.93
N TYR A 414 -1.77 11.59 8.23
CA TYR A 414 -1.07 10.32 8.26
C TYR A 414 0.19 10.35 7.37
N GLY A 415 1.30 9.91 7.96
CA GLY A 415 2.55 9.67 7.23
C GLY A 415 3.32 10.92 6.79
N LEU A 416 2.90 12.13 7.14
CA LEU A 416 3.65 13.35 6.85
C LEU A 416 4.94 13.38 7.68
N GLN A 417 6.07 13.64 7.01
CA GLN A 417 7.39 13.72 7.64
C GLN A 417 8.18 14.90 7.07
N GLY A 418 8.98 15.55 7.90
CA GLY A 418 9.81 16.67 7.49
C GLY A 418 10.78 16.36 6.34
N ARG A 419 11.21 15.10 6.21
CA ARG A 419 12.09 14.66 5.10
C ARG A 419 11.50 14.90 3.70
N TYR A 420 10.18 15.01 3.56
CA TYR A 420 9.54 15.32 2.28
C TYR A 420 9.82 16.74 1.79
N PHE A 421 10.29 17.62 2.65
CA PHE A 421 10.69 18.99 2.29
C PHE A 421 12.18 19.12 1.94
N LEU A 422 13.00 18.08 2.22
CA LEU A 422 14.44 18.08 1.90
C LEU A 422 14.75 18.35 0.42
N PRO A 423 14.03 17.78 -0.57
CA PRO A 423 14.31 17.99 -1.98
C PRO A 423 14.26 19.48 -2.41
N VAL A 424 13.42 20.26 -1.75
CA VAL A 424 13.26 21.71 -2.04
C VAL A 424 14.01 22.60 -1.05
N LEU A 425 14.58 22.04 0.00
CA LEU A 425 15.29 22.80 1.04
C LEU A 425 16.40 23.72 0.50
N PRO A 426 17.29 23.28 -0.42
CA PRO A 426 18.30 24.18 -0.99
C PRO A 426 17.67 25.38 -1.70
N LEU A 427 16.59 25.18 -2.43
CA LEU A 427 15.90 26.26 -3.14
C LEU A 427 15.25 27.25 -2.17
N LEU A 428 14.60 26.75 -1.10
CA LEU A 428 14.03 27.58 -0.05
C LEU A 428 15.10 28.43 0.64
N LEU A 429 16.21 27.83 1.02
CA LEU A 429 17.33 28.54 1.68
C LEU A 429 17.95 29.61 0.76
N LEU A 430 18.07 29.34 -0.54
CA LEU A 430 18.62 30.31 -1.49
C LEU A 430 17.67 31.47 -1.79
N THR A 431 16.36 31.28 -1.62
CA THR A 431 15.36 32.24 -2.08
C THR A 431 14.59 32.92 -0.95
N CYS A 432 14.32 32.25 0.17
CA CYS A 432 13.47 32.79 1.24
C CYS A 432 14.22 33.68 2.22
N LEU A 433 15.53 33.45 2.44
CA LEU A 433 16.27 34.21 3.45
C LEU A 433 16.48 35.68 3.07
N PRO A 434 16.30 36.60 4.05
CA PRO A 434 16.43 38.03 3.81
C PRO A 434 17.88 38.39 3.44
N ARG A 435 18.05 39.20 2.37
CA ARG A 435 19.36 39.66 1.89
C ARG A 435 20.02 40.75 2.77
N ARG A 436 19.32 41.20 3.79
CA ARG A 436 19.76 42.24 4.73
C ARG A 436 20.46 41.73 5.97
N LEU A 437 20.45 40.40 6.19
CA LEU A 437 21.21 39.79 7.27
C LEU A 437 22.72 39.84 6.98
N ALA A 438 23.52 39.70 8.03
CA ALA A 438 24.97 39.72 7.98
C ALA A 438 25.53 38.88 6.83
N ALA A 439 26.40 39.48 6.00
CA ALA A 439 27.06 38.78 4.92
C ALA A 439 28.37 38.13 5.41
N VAL A 440 28.65 36.94 4.94
CA VAL A 440 29.92 36.26 5.20
C VAL A 440 31.00 36.85 4.31
N PRO A 441 32.19 37.19 4.83
CA PRO A 441 33.22 37.85 4.05
C PRO A 441 33.79 36.99 2.93
N ASP A 442 34.09 35.73 3.21
CA ASP A 442 34.72 34.80 2.30
C ASP A 442 33.98 33.45 2.25
N GLU A 443 33.73 32.93 1.02
CA GLU A 443 33.00 31.69 0.79
C GLU A 443 33.81 30.45 1.19
N ASP A 444 35.10 30.41 0.87
CA ASP A 444 35.90 29.20 1.08
C ASP A 444 36.18 28.97 2.56
N THR A 445 36.48 30.05 3.31
CA THR A 445 36.63 30.00 4.79
C THR A 445 35.30 29.61 5.44
N ALA A 446 34.19 30.17 5.00
CA ALA A 446 32.87 29.82 5.53
C ALA A 446 32.46 28.37 5.19
N GLN A 447 32.78 27.88 4.00
CA GLN A 447 32.58 26.48 3.62
C GLN A 447 33.41 25.54 4.52
N THR A 448 34.66 25.81 4.74
CA THR A 448 35.56 25.00 5.59
C THR A 448 35.05 24.94 7.03
N ARG A 449 34.65 26.09 7.59
CA ARG A 449 34.06 26.14 8.95
C ARG A 449 32.77 25.34 9.03
N LEU A 450 31.91 25.46 8.02
CA LEU A 450 30.62 24.72 7.96
C LEU A 450 30.84 23.21 7.91
N VAL A 451 31.77 22.74 7.06
CA VAL A 451 32.08 21.31 6.96
C VAL A 451 32.67 20.76 8.25
N ALA A 452 33.62 21.52 8.85
CA ALA A 452 34.22 21.13 10.14
C ALA A 452 33.16 21.06 11.27
N ALA A 453 32.26 22.05 11.33
CA ALA A 453 31.19 22.07 12.31
C ALA A 453 30.20 20.90 12.10
N LEU A 454 29.82 20.61 10.84
CA LEU A 454 28.98 19.47 10.52
C LEU A 454 29.64 18.14 10.93
N ALA A 455 30.91 17.95 10.63
CA ALA A 455 31.63 16.75 11.00
C ALA A 455 31.65 16.54 12.52
N LEU A 456 31.91 17.62 13.28
CA LEU A 456 31.91 17.57 14.76
C LEU A 456 30.51 17.24 15.31
N VAL A 457 29.47 17.87 14.77
CA VAL A 457 28.07 17.61 15.16
C VAL A 457 27.71 16.15 14.87
N GLN A 458 28.02 15.64 13.69
CA GLN A 458 27.73 14.25 13.32
C GLN A 458 28.50 13.26 14.22
N ALA A 459 29.79 13.51 14.50
CA ALA A 459 30.53 12.67 15.42
C ALA A 459 29.92 12.66 16.83
N GLY A 460 29.52 13.83 17.33
CA GLY A 460 28.81 13.94 18.62
C GLY A 460 27.47 13.23 18.63
N MET A 461 26.69 13.31 17.52
CA MET A 461 25.44 12.58 17.38
C MET A 461 25.63 11.08 17.37
N VAL A 462 26.63 10.56 16.65
CA VAL A 462 26.96 9.12 16.63
C VAL A 462 27.33 8.64 18.04
N VAL A 463 28.17 9.36 18.76
CA VAL A 463 28.50 9.03 20.15
C VAL A 463 27.24 9.02 21.04
N ASN A 464 26.36 10.03 20.89
CA ASN A 464 25.13 10.10 21.67
C ASN A 464 24.19 8.91 21.38
N ILE A 465 24.07 8.50 20.12
CA ILE A 465 23.29 7.32 19.70
C ILE A 465 23.90 6.05 20.28
N MET A 466 25.24 5.88 20.21
CA MET A 466 25.91 4.72 20.75
C MET A 466 25.71 4.60 22.26
N LEU A 467 25.86 5.71 22.99
CA LEU A 467 25.60 5.75 24.43
C LEU A 467 24.15 5.41 24.78
N ALA A 468 23.18 5.91 24.00
CA ALA A 468 21.78 5.60 24.20
C ALA A 468 21.44 4.12 23.92
N ILE A 469 22.15 3.46 23.00
CA ILE A 469 21.99 2.02 22.73
C ILE A 469 22.59 1.19 23.84
N ILE A 470 23.77 1.57 24.34
CA ILE A 470 24.46 0.85 25.41
C ILE A 470 23.71 0.98 26.75
N ALA A 471 22.99 2.09 26.97
CA ALA A 471 22.23 2.35 28.19
C ALA A 471 20.89 1.66 28.26
N ARG A 472 20.43 1.03 27.16
CA ARG A 472 19.21 0.19 27.07
C ARG A 472 19.53 -1.27 27.36
#